data_d6d1b51e705977567db438b3dce08e9d
#
_entry.id   d6d1b51e705977567db438b3dce08e9d
#
_cell.length_a   1.000
_cell.length_b   1.000
_cell.length_c   1.000
_cell.angle_alpha   90.00
_cell.angle_beta   90.00
_cell.angle_gamma   90.00
#
_symmetry.space_group_name_H-M   'P 1'
#
loop_
_entity.id
_entity.type
_entity.pdbx_description
1 polymer ?
#
loop_
_entity_poly.entity_id
_entity_poly.type
_entity_poly.pdbx_seq_one_letter_code
_entity_poly.pdbx_strand_id
1 'polypeptide(L)'
;MAKELKYGKDARQLMLDGVNKLADAVKVTLGPKGRNVVLEKSFGSPVITNDGVTIAKEVELEDKFENMGAKLVYEAANNTNELAGDGTTTATILTQSMITAGLKAVEKGANPVLMREGIEKAANVVADALLKNSHQVTTNDDVKNIATISSGSEEIGKIIAEAMEKVGNDGVINVDESRSFETVLEMTEGMQYDKGYVSPYMVSDRDKMEVSMDNPYILVTDQKINTIQEILPVLEEVVKINKPLLLIADDYDNEVMSTLIINKLRGTFNVVATKAPGFGDDAKNQLADIAVLTGANFYAKDLNMNLAEMTMNDLGSAKKVVVSKDKTTIIDGAGDSDAVAKRVSEIKATIENAKSDYDKKRLAERLGKLTNGVALIKVGATTETELKEKKLRIEDALNATKAAVEEGVVTGGGLALVQAYKDVRATLKSDVVDVQRGINVVLDALKMPIMQIAENAGFDGNEIYEQQLTAKENHGFNAKTGEWVDMYKAGIIDPTKVTRSALLNAASISGLFITTEAAIAKLPEKDVPVPPAMGQY
;
A
#
# COMPACT_ATOMS: atom_id res chain seq x y z
N MET A 1 -24.81 -24.23 -8.90
CA MET A 1 -25.47 -23.03 -8.35
C MET A 1 -26.08 -22.24 -9.51
N ALA A 2 -27.36 -21.89 -9.43
CA ALA A 2 -28.02 -21.04 -10.42
C ALA A 2 -27.52 -19.59 -10.27
N LYS A 3 -27.60 -18.84 -11.38
CA LYS A 3 -27.15 -17.44 -11.43
C LYS A 3 -28.30 -16.55 -11.87
N GLU A 4 -28.33 -15.33 -11.35
CA GLU A 4 -29.21 -14.26 -11.79
C GLU A 4 -28.43 -13.37 -12.76
N LEU A 5 -29.08 -12.97 -13.84
CA LEU A 5 -28.49 -12.10 -14.86
C LEU A 5 -29.34 -10.84 -14.97
N LYS A 6 -28.68 -9.69 -14.99
CA LYS A 6 -29.28 -8.39 -15.31
C LYS A 6 -28.56 -7.77 -16.49
N TYR A 7 -29.25 -6.99 -17.28
CA TYR A 7 -28.76 -6.44 -18.54
C TYR A 7 -29.02 -4.95 -18.62
N GLY A 8 -28.24 -4.28 -19.46
CA GLY A 8 -28.46 -2.92 -19.89
C GLY A 8 -28.60 -1.93 -18.75
N LYS A 9 -29.61 -1.10 -18.79
CA LYS A 9 -29.86 -0.04 -17.83
C LYS A 9 -30.06 -0.55 -16.40
N ASP A 10 -30.77 -1.65 -16.20
CA ASP A 10 -31.10 -2.17 -14.86
C ASP A 10 -29.82 -2.66 -14.15
N ALA A 11 -28.93 -3.35 -14.87
CA ALA A 11 -27.65 -3.78 -14.32
C ALA A 11 -26.79 -2.58 -13.94
N ARG A 12 -26.65 -1.61 -14.85
CA ARG A 12 -25.81 -0.42 -14.61
C ARG A 12 -26.34 0.45 -13.47
N GLN A 13 -27.67 0.61 -13.34
CA GLN A 13 -28.26 1.42 -12.27
C GLN A 13 -28.00 0.81 -10.89
N LEU A 14 -28.25 -0.49 -10.71
CA LEU A 14 -27.98 -1.14 -9.44
C LEU A 14 -26.49 -1.07 -9.06
N MET A 15 -25.60 -1.31 -10.03
CA MET A 15 -24.16 -1.17 -9.78
C MET A 15 -23.79 0.27 -9.43
N LEU A 16 -24.39 1.30 -10.08
CA LEU A 16 -24.17 2.71 -9.75
C LEU A 16 -24.66 3.04 -8.33
N ASP A 17 -25.79 2.47 -7.91
CA ASP A 17 -26.29 2.66 -6.54
C ASP A 17 -25.28 2.13 -5.50
N GLY A 18 -24.65 1.00 -5.80
CA GLY A 18 -23.54 0.46 -4.99
C GLY A 18 -22.30 1.36 -4.98
N VAL A 19 -21.90 1.89 -6.14
CA VAL A 19 -20.82 2.90 -6.25
C VAL A 19 -21.09 4.09 -5.34
N ASN A 20 -22.32 4.62 -5.39
CA ASN A 20 -22.71 5.78 -4.60
C ASN A 20 -22.71 5.48 -3.10
N LYS A 21 -23.27 4.35 -2.66
CA LYS A 21 -23.30 3.96 -1.25
C LYS A 21 -21.89 3.88 -0.65
N LEU A 22 -20.95 3.26 -1.35
CA LEU A 22 -19.56 3.19 -0.89
C LEU A 22 -18.90 4.57 -0.92
N ALA A 23 -18.97 5.28 -2.03
CA ALA A 23 -18.30 6.56 -2.19
C ALA A 23 -18.82 7.63 -1.20
N ASP A 24 -20.12 7.63 -0.91
CA ASP A 24 -20.72 8.56 0.05
C ASP A 24 -20.27 8.28 1.49
N ALA A 25 -19.98 7.02 1.84
CA ALA A 25 -19.41 6.67 3.12
C ALA A 25 -17.94 7.11 3.24
N VAL A 26 -17.18 7.04 2.14
CA VAL A 26 -15.73 7.35 2.13
C VAL A 26 -15.47 8.86 2.02
N LYS A 27 -16.18 9.58 1.14
CA LYS A 27 -15.89 11.00 0.81
C LYS A 27 -15.96 11.97 2.00
N VAL A 28 -16.69 11.62 3.06
CA VAL A 28 -16.82 12.44 4.27
C VAL A 28 -15.51 12.58 5.05
N THR A 29 -14.53 11.73 4.76
CA THR A 29 -13.22 11.73 5.43
C THR A 29 -12.21 12.68 4.78
N LEU A 30 -12.49 13.19 3.57
CA LEU A 30 -11.51 13.96 2.79
C LEU A 30 -11.26 15.34 3.36
N GLY A 31 -9.97 15.70 3.44
CA GLY A 31 -9.51 17.05 3.79
C GLY A 31 -9.38 17.32 5.30
N PRO A 32 -8.89 18.53 5.69
CA PRO A 32 -8.51 18.84 7.08
C PRO A 32 -9.68 18.92 8.05
N LYS A 33 -10.92 18.99 7.57
CA LYS A 33 -12.16 18.90 8.36
C LYS A 33 -12.98 17.66 8.02
N GLY A 34 -12.34 16.67 7.38
CA GLY A 34 -12.92 15.34 7.20
C GLY A 34 -13.27 14.68 8.53
N ARG A 35 -14.28 13.83 8.53
CA ARG A 35 -14.79 13.15 9.73
C ARG A 35 -14.48 11.66 9.67
N ASN A 36 -14.42 11.05 10.83
CA ASN A 36 -14.22 9.62 10.96
C ASN A 36 -15.51 8.84 10.67
N VAL A 37 -15.33 7.62 10.21
CA VAL A 37 -16.38 6.61 10.07
C VAL A 37 -16.17 5.54 11.13
N VAL A 38 -17.27 5.04 11.70
CA VAL A 38 -17.25 3.96 12.69
C VAL A 38 -17.58 2.63 11.99
N LEU A 39 -16.71 1.67 12.15
CA LEU A 39 -16.83 0.32 11.56
C LEU A 39 -17.14 -0.69 12.65
N GLU A 40 -18.21 -1.46 12.47
CA GLU A 40 -18.53 -2.59 13.33
C GLU A 40 -17.51 -3.72 13.12
N LYS A 41 -17.12 -4.39 14.22
CA LYS A 41 -16.31 -5.59 14.15
C LYS A 41 -17.06 -6.76 14.80
N SER A 42 -16.95 -7.94 14.20
CA SER A 42 -17.59 -9.15 14.70
C SER A 42 -17.11 -9.52 16.11
N PHE A 43 -15.90 -9.10 16.49
CA PHE A 43 -15.31 -9.28 17.82
C PHE A 43 -14.50 -8.04 18.19
N GLY A 44 -14.59 -7.61 19.46
CA GLY A 44 -13.84 -6.47 19.99
C GLY A 44 -14.61 -5.14 19.86
N SER A 45 -13.90 -4.04 20.04
CA SER A 45 -14.45 -2.69 19.94
C SER A 45 -14.62 -2.26 18.49
N PRO A 46 -15.62 -1.39 18.16
CA PRO A 46 -15.70 -0.76 16.85
C PRO A 46 -14.41 -0.03 16.49
N VAL A 47 -14.06 -0.02 15.21
CA VAL A 47 -12.92 0.75 14.69
C VAL A 47 -13.42 2.12 14.24
N ILE A 48 -12.72 3.16 14.68
CA ILE A 48 -12.95 4.55 14.23
C ILE A 48 -11.79 4.91 13.33
N THR A 49 -12.07 5.27 12.07
CA THR A 49 -11.04 5.57 11.08
C THR A 49 -11.51 6.62 10.09
N ASN A 50 -10.57 7.33 9.49
CA ASN A 50 -10.74 8.19 8.32
C ASN A 50 -10.01 7.66 7.07
N ASP A 51 -9.37 6.50 7.17
CA ASP A 51 -8.72 5.88 6.03
C ASP A 51 -9.74 5.32 5.03
N GLY A 52 -9.69 5.82 3.80
CA GLY A 52 -10.67 5.51 2.75
C GLY A 52 -10.65 4.04 2.32
N VAL A 53 -9.50 3.38 2.24
CA VAL A 53 -9.43 1.98 1.83
C VAL A 53 -9.96 1.05 2.92
N THR A 54 -9.68 1.33 4.18
CA THR A 54 -10.22 0.57 5.31
C THR A 54 -11.75 0.66 5.34
N ILE A 55 -12.31 1.87 5.13
CA ILE A 55 -13.76 2.05 5.06
C ILE A 55 -14.35 1.32 3.86
N ALA A 56 -13.75 1.49 2.69
CA ALA A 56 -14.25 0.87 1.44
C ALA A 56 -14.26 -0.66 1.50
N LYS A 57 -13.30 -1.26 2.20
CA LYS A 57 -13.18 -2.71 2.39
C LYS A 57 -14.31 -3.29 3.24
N GLU A 58 -14.79 -2.54 4.24
CA GLU A 58 -15.87 -2.98 5.15
C GLU A 58 -17.27 -2.76 4.56
N VAL A 59 -17.39 -2.06 3.42
CA VAL A 59 -18.70 -1.87 2.76
C VAL A 59 -19.10 -3.14 2.03
N GLU A 60 -20.00 -3.91 2.63
CA GLU A 60 -20.65 -5.07 2.02
C GLU A 60 -22.16 -4.85 1.95
N LEU A 61 -22.70 -4.91 0.73
CA LEU A 61 -24.11 -4.61 0.48
C LEU A 61 -24.92 -5.90 0.28
N GLU A 62 -26.15 -5.90 0.79
CA GLU A 62 -27.06 -7.05 0.70
C GLU A 62 -27.42 -7.39 -0.75
N ASP A 63 -27.74 -6.37 -1.57
CA ASP A 63 -27.96 -6.57 -3.00
C ASP A 63 -26.64 -6.88 -3.71
N LYS A 64 -26.59 -8.02 -4.39
CA LYS A 64 -25.36 -8.53 -5.03
C LYS A 64 -24.88 -7.68 -6.20
N PHE A 65 -25.80 -7.03 -6.91
CA PHE A 65 -25.45 -6.15 -8.03
C PHE A 65 -24.94 -4.80 -7.54
N GLU A 66 -25.57 -4.23 -6.50
CA GLU A 66 -25.03 -3.08 -5.81
C GLU A 66 -23.63 -3.38 -5.24
N ASN A 67 -23.47 -4.54 -4.59
CA ASN A 67 -22.19 -4.97 -4.04
C ASN A 67 -21.09 -5.13 -5.09
N MET A 68 -21.43 -5.53 -6.33
CA MET A 68 -20.47 -5.53 -7.45
C MET A 68 -19.99 -4.11 -7.77
N GLY A 69 -20.89 -3.14 -7.80
CA GLY A 69 -20.55 -1.73 -8.01
C GLY A 69 -19.63 -1.18 -6.92
N ALA A 70 -19.97 -1.45 -5.65
CA ALA A 70 -19.15 -1.09 -4.51
C ALA A 70 -17.74 -1.71 -4.59
N LYS A 71 -17.64 -3.00 -4.92
CA LYS A 71 -16.34 -3.70 -5.06
C LYS A 71 -15.44 -3.13 -6.15
N LEU A 72 -16.00 -2.64 -7.26
CA LEU A 72 -15.20 -1.97 -8.30
C LEU A 72 -14.62 -0.64 -7.82
N VAL A 73 -15.35 0.13 -7.03
CA VAL A 73 -14.81 1.36 -6.42
C VAL A 73 -13.75 1.02 -5.38
N TYR A 74 -13.99 -0.01 -4.56
CA TYR A 74 -12.97 -0.52 -3.63
C TYR A 74 -11.68 -0.90 -4.36
N GLU A 75 -11.77 -1.54 -5.54
CA GLU A 75 -10.60 -1.91 -6.35
C GLU A 75 -9.79 -0.67 -6.76
N ALA A 76 -10.43 0.43 -7.17
CA ALA A 76 -9.74 1.68 -7.49
C ALA A 76 -8.99 2.25 -6.26
N ALA A 77 -9.64 2.24 -5.09
CA ALA A 77 -9.03 2.70 -3.83
C ALA A 77 -7.87 1.79 -3.41
N ASN A 78 -8.07 0.47 -3.46
CA ASN A 78 -7.06 -0.52 -3.07
C ASN A 78 -5.81 -0.48 -3.97
N ASN A 79 -5.99 -0.39 -5.30
CA ASN A 79 -4.86 -0.27 -6.23
C ASN A 79 -4.09 1.03 -6.00
N THR A 80 -4.77 2.11 -5.61
CA THR A 80 -4.11 3.38 -5.26
C THR A 80 -3.31 3.22 -3.98
N ASN A 81 -3.84 2.54 -2.98
CA ASN A 81 -3.14 2.22 -1.75
C ASN A 81 -1.90 1.35 -2.00
N GLU A 82 -2.01 0.31 -2.81
CA GLU A 82 -0.86 -0.57 -3.15
C GLU A 82 0.26 0.17 -3.88
N LEU A 83 -0.07 1.14 -4.75
CA LEU A 83 0.90 1.88 -5.55
C LEU A 83 1.55 3.07 -4.81
N ALA A 84 0.76 3.79 -4.03
CA ALA A 84 1.17 5.07 -3.45
C ALA A 84 1.01 5.15 -1.93
N GLY A 85 0.31 4.20 -1.32
CA GLY A 85 0.09 4.10 0.14
C GLY A 85 -0.82 5.18 0.72
N ASP A 86 -1.44 6.02 -0.13
CA ASP A 86 -2.36 7.10 0.25
C ASP A 86 -3.24 7.47 -0.97
N GLY A 87 -4.17 8.42 -0.83
CA GLY A 87 -5.02 8.94 -1.92
C GLY A 87 -6.26 8.10 -2.23
N THR A 88 -6.60 7.16 -1.38
CA THR A 88 -7.71 6.21 -1.54
C THR A 88 -9.07 6.90 -1.62
N THR A 89 -9.29 7.92 -0.79
CA THR A 89 -10.50 8.75 -0.81
C THR A 89 -10.61 9.58 -2.09
N THR A 90 -9.51 10.15 -2.57
CA THR A 90 -9.47 10.88 -3.84
C THR A 90 -9.79 9.97 -5.02
N ALA A 91 -9.21 8.77 -5.06
CA ALA A 91 -9.52 7.76 -6.09
C ALA A 91 -11.02 7.39 -6.08
N THR A 92 -11.60 7.20 -4.89
CA THR A 92 -13.03 6.89 -4.73
C THR A 92 -13.93 8.00 -5.29
N ILE A 93 -13.64 9.26 -4.97
CA ILE A 93 -14.42 10.42 -5.44
C ILE A 93 -14.32 10.58 -6.96
N LEU A 94 -13.12 10.46 -7.51
CA LEU A 94 -12.89 10.54 -8.96
C LEU A 94 -13.62 9.41 -9.67
N THR A 95 -13.58 8.18 -9.15
CA THR A 95 -14.27 7.01 -9.70
C THR A 95 -15.79 7.22 -9.70
N GLN A 96 -16.38 7.64 -8.59
CA GLN A 96 -17.80 7.96 -8.50
C GLN A 96 -18.23 8.99 -9.55
N SER A 97 -17.47 10.09 -9.65
CA SER A 97 -17.77 11.16 -10.60
C SER A 97 -17.69 10.70 -12.05
N MET A 98 -16.62 10.00 -12.43
CA MET A 98 -16.41 9.51 -13.79
C MET A 98 -17.46 8.47 -14.18
N ILE A 99 -17.79 7.52 -13.30
CA ILE A 99 -18.84 6.52 -13.57
C ILE A 99 -20.18 7.20 -13.74
N THR A 100 -20.56 8.11 -12.84
CA THR A 100 -21.85 8.82 -12.88
C THR A 100 -22.00 9.64 -14.17
N ALA A 101 -20.97 10.42 -14.54
CA ALA A 101 -20.99 11.21 -15.77
C ALA A 101 -20.95 10.34 -17.04
N GLY A 102 -20.13 9.27 -17.00
CA GLY A 102 -19.99 8.33 -18.10
C GLY A 102 -21.31 7.59 -18.41
N LEU A 103 -21.97 7.03 -17.39
CA LEU A 103 -23.26 6.35 -17.56
C LEU A 103 -24.35 7.29 -18.07
N LYS A 104 -24.40 8.52 -17.57
CA LYS A 104 -25.34 9.53 -18.07
C LYS A 104 -25.15 9.83 -19.55
N ALA A 105 -23.93 9.77 -20.07
CA ALA A 105 -23.65 9.94 -21.49
C ALA A 105 -24.03 8.67 -22.29
N VAL A 106 -23.73 7.47 -21.77
CA VAL A 106 -24.12 6.18 -22.39
C VAL A 106 -25.64 6.06 -22.51
N GLU A 107 -26.39 6.44 -21.47
CA GLU A 107 -27.86 6.47 -21.52
C GLU A 107 -28.42 7.42 -22.58
N LYS A 108 -27.66 8.46 -22.94
CA LYS A 108 -27.98 9.39 -24.05
C LYS A 108 -27.53 8.88 -25.42
N GLY A 109 -27.04 7.64 -25.51
CA GLY A 109 -26.68 6.97 -26.75
C GLY A 109 -25.20 7.15 -27.16
N ALA A 110 -24.30 7.56 -26.24
CA ALA A 110 -22.88 7.57 -26.51
C ALA A 110 -22.32 6.15 -26.60
N ASN A 111 -21.34 5.92 -27.48
CA ASN A 111 -20.64 4.65 -27.58
C ASN A 111 -19.66 4.49 -26.41
N PRO A 112 -19.88 3.52 -25.50
CA PRO A 112 -19.06 3.38 -24.28
C PRO A 112 -17.61 2.97 -24.57
N VAL A 113 -17.35 2.24 -25.68
CA VAL A 113 -15.99 1.83 -26.04
C VAL A 113 -15.16 3.03 -26.48
N LEU A 114 -15.73 3.92 -27.31
CA LEU A 114 -15.07 5.16 -27.72
C LEU A 114 -14.93 6.15 -26.55
N MET A 115 -15.91 6.17 -25.65
CA MET A 115 -15.79 6.98 -24.42
C MET A 115 -14.65 6.49 -23.52
N ARG A 116 -14.48 5.18 -23.37
CA ARG A 116 -13.37 4.59 -22.64
C ARG A 116 -12.01 5.03 -23.20
N GLU A 117 -11.86 5.00 -24.52
CA GLU A 117 -10.65 5.52 -25.19
C GLU A 117 -10.39 7.00 -24.83
N GLY A 118 -11.44 7.81 -24.80
CA GLY A 118 -11.37 9.21 -24.39
C GLY A 118 -10.98 9.38 -22.92
N ILE A 119 -11.50 8.56 -22.02
CA ILE A 119 -11.16 8.55 -20.59
C ILE A 119 -9.68 8.20 -20.41
N GLU A 120 -9.22 7.12 -21.02
CA GLU A 120 -7.82 6.67 -20.93
C GLU A 120 -6.85 7.74 -21.48
N LYS A 121 -7.17 8.34 -22.64
CA LYS A 121 -6.38 9.44 -23.23
C LYS A 121 -6.30 10.64 -22.30
N ALA A 122 -7.43 11.07 -21.74
CA ALA A 122 -7.48 12.24 -20.87
C ALA A 122 -6.74 12.00 -19.56
N ALA A 123 -6.91 10.85 -18.94
CA ALA A 123 -6.23 10.50 -17.70
C ALA A 123 -4.71 10.52 -17.86
N ASN A 124 -4.18 9.95 -18.95
CA ASN A 124 -2.74 9.98 -19.23
C ASN A 124 -2.20 11.40 -19.44
N VAL A 125 -2.89 12.24 -20.23
CA VAL A 125 -2.46 13.63 -20.48
C VAL A 125 -2.49 14.46 -19.19
N VAL A 126 -3.49 14.25 -18.33
CA VAL A 126 -3.56 14.93 -17.02
C VAL A 126 -2.46 14.42 -16.09
N ALA A 127 -2.19 13.10 -16.08
CA ALA A 127 -1.10 12.52 -15.31
C ALA A 127 0.28 13.07 -15.70
N ASP A 128 0.52 13.25 -17.00
CA ASP A 128 1.75 13.90 -17.52
C ASP A 128 1.82 15.37 -17.11
N ALA A 129 0.69 16.09 -17.09
CA ALA A 129 0.64 17.47 -16.61
C ALA A 129 0.97 17.56 -15.12
N LEU A 130 0.47 16.64 -14.30
CA LEU A 130 0.81 16.55 -12.86
C LEU A 130 2.31 16.32 -12.66
N LEU A 131 2.93 15.39 -13.40
CA LEU A 131 4.37 15.14 -13.35
C LEU A 131 5.18 16.36 -13.76
N LYS A 132 4.75 17.06 -14.81
CA LYS A 132 5.42 18.30 -15.29
C LYS A 132 5.38 19.41 -14.25
N ASN A 133 4.29 19.52 -13.49
CA ASN A 133 4.08 20.54 -12.47
C ASN A 133 4.64 20.12 -11.10
N SER A 134 5.26 18.95 -11.00
CA SER A 134 5.84 18.42 -9.77
C SER A 134 7.12 19.17 -9.37
N HIS A 135 7.27 19.42 -8.08
CA HIS A 135 8.46 19.99 -7.46
C HIS A 135 9.17 18.91 -6.65
N GLN A 136 10.48 18.76 -6.85
CA GLN A 136 11.26 17.77 -6.11
C GLN A 136 11.35 18.10 -4.63
N VAL A 137 11.25 17.09 -3.79
CA VAL A 137 11.48 17.18 -2.35
C VAL A 137 12.98 17.21 -2.10
N THR A 138 13.48 18.31 -1.55
CA THR A 138 14.93 18.51 -1.41
C THR A 138 15.37 18.78 0.03
N THR A 139 14.45 19.13 0.91
CA THR A 139 14.77 19.51 2.29
C THR A 139 14.01 18.64 3.31
N ASN A 140 14.58 18.54 4.52
CA ASN A 140 13.91 17.91 5.65
C ASN A 140 12.61 18.63 6.06
N ASP A 141 12.52 19.94 5.82
CA ASP A 141 11.31 20.71 6.07
C ASP A 141 10.19 20.32 5.10
N ASP A 142 10.52 20.02 3.83
CA ASP A 142 9.54 19.48 2.88
C ASP A 142 8.99 18.13 3.36
N VAL A 143 9.89 17.22 3.76
CA VAL A 143 9.54 15.91 4.34
C VAL A 143 8.63 16.06 5.55
N LYS A 144 8.98 16.95 6.48
CA LYS A 144 8.18 17.26 7.66
C LYS A 144 6.79 17.80 7.28
N ASN A 145 6.71 18.71 6.33
CA ASN A 145 5.44 19.31 5.87
C ASN A 145 4.53 18.25 5.25
N ILE A 146 5.04 17.39 4.39
CA ILE A 146 4.29 16.30 3.77
C ILE A 146 3.73 15.36 4.85
N ALA A 147 4.59 14.89 5.75
CA ALA A 147 4.19 13.99 6.82
C ALA A 147 3.18 14.65 7.79
N THR A 148 3.31 15.96 8.04
CA THR A 148 2.37 16.73 8.86
C THR A 148 1.00 16.85 8.18
N ILE A 149 0.96 17.12 6.89
CA ILE A 149 -0.30 17.21 6.12
C ILE A 149 -1.01 15.86 6.10
N SER A 150 -0.30 14.80 5.73
CA SER A 150 -0.88 13.46 5.63
C SER A 150 -1.36 12.94 7.00
N SER A 151 -0.57 13.15 8.08
CA SER A 151 -0.96 12.71 9.43
C SER A 151 -1.91 13.64 10.15
N GLY A 152 -2.04 14.90 9.72
CA GLY A 152 -2.73 15.94 10.46
C GLY A 152 -2.05 16.34 11.79
N SER A 153 -0.80 15.89 12.05
CA SER A 153 -0.06 16.08 13.30
C SER A 153 1.37 16.55 13.08
N GLU A 154 1.74 17.70 13.63
CA GLU A 154 3.13 18.20 13.55
C GLU A 154 4.11 17.31 14.31
N GLU A 155 3.68 16.66 15.39
CA GLU A 155 4.48 15.72 16.16
C GLU A 155 4.88 14.51 15.30
N ILE A 156 3.91 13.91 14.61
CA ILE A 156 4.13 12.78 13.69
C ILE A 156 5.03 13.22 12.53
N GLY A 157 4.80 14.41 11.97
CA GLY A 157 5.63 14.97 10.91
C GLY A 157 7.10 15.10 11.30
N LYS A 158 7.38 15.54 12.52
CA LYS A 158 8.76 15.62 13.04
C LYS A 158 9.40 14.25 13.19
N ILE A 159 8.67 13.28 13.75
CA ILE A 159 9.19 11.91 13.97
C ILE A 159 9.53 11.25 12.63
N ILE A 160 8.68 11.39 11.61
CA ILE A 160 8.92 10.83 10.28
C ILE A 160 10.11 11.51 9.60
N ALA A 161 10.20 12.85 9.65
CA ALA A 161 11.34 13.56 9.08
C ALA A 161 12.66 13.17 9.75
N GLU A 162 12.69 13.05 11.09
CA GLU A 162 13.85 12.57 11.83
C GLU A 162 14.22 11.12 11.48
N ALA A 163 13.22 10.25 11.31
CA ALA A 163 13.44 8.87 10.90
C ALA A 163 14.08 8.82 9.50
N MET A 164 13.53 9.55 8.52
CA MET A 164 14.07 9.60 7.16
C MET A 164 15.47 10.22 7.10
N GLU A 165 15.75 11.24 7.91
CA GLU A 165 17.08 11.81 8.00
C GLU A 165 18.13 10.78 8.47
N LYS A 166 17.76 9.95 9.46
CA LYS A 166 18.66 8.95 10.03
C LYS A 166 18.92 7.75 9.12
N VAL A 167 17.88 7.26 8.42
CA VAL A 167 18.02 6.07 7.56
C VAL A 167 18.27 6.42 6.09
N GLY A 168 18.07 7.69 5.69
CA GLY A 168 18.12 8.12 4.28
C GLY A 168 16.83 7.79 3.51
N ASN A 169 16.78 8.26 2.25
CA ASN A 169 15.58 8.16 1.41
C ASN A 169 15.16 6.71 1.10
N ASP A 170 16.14 5.82 0.94
CA ASP A 170 15.94 4.39 0.67
C ASP A 170 15.92 3.55 1.95
N GLY A 171 15.97 4.20 3.11
CA GLY A 171 16.07 3.54 4.40
C GLY A 171 14.76 2.89 4.84
N VAL A 172 14.89 1.91 5.72
CA VAL A 172 13.76 1.15 6.23
C VAL A 172 13.21 1.84 7.48
N ILE A 173 11.93 2.20 7.42
CA ILE A 173 11.18 2.71 8.57
C ILE A 173 10.02 1.75 8.82
N ASN A 174 9.93 1.22 10.02
CA ASN A 174 8.84 0.34 10.44
C ASN A 174 8.04 0.99 11.57
N VAL A 175 6.74 0.71 11.61
CA VAL A 175 5.83 1.23 12.62
C VAL A 175 5.36 0.07 13.50
N ASP A 176 5.59 0.17 14.80
CA ASP A 176 5.24 -0.87 15.76
C ASP A 176 4.49 -0.29 16.97
N GLU A 177 3.84 -1.16 17.72
CA GLU A 177 3.09 -0.77 18.91
C GLU A 177 4.02 -0.64 20.12
N SER A 178 3.82 0.42 20.89
CA SER A 178 4.51 0.62 22.17
C SER A 178 3.60 0.25 23.34
N ARG A 179 4.21 -0.18 24.44
CA ARG A 179 3.51 -0.31 25.73
C ARG A 179 3.48 1.00 26.53
N SER A 180 4.14 2.05 26.04
CA SER A 180 4.13 3.37 26.64
C SER A 180 3.03 4.26 26.03
N PHE A 181 2.75 5.38 26.67
CA PHE A 181 1.78 6.37 26.16
C PHE A 181 2.39 7.28 25.08
N GLU A 182 3.71 7.37 25.02
CA GLU A 182 4.45 8.25 24.11
C GLU A 182 4.87 7.50 22.84
N THR A 183 4.82 8.21 21.72
CA THR A 183 5.38 7.73 20.45
C THR A 183 6.85 8.11 20.39
N VAL A 184 7.72 7.14 20.18
CA VAL A 184 9.18 7.34 20.16
C VAL A 184 9.82 6.74 18.92
N LEU A 185 10.92 7.36 18.48
CA LEU A 185 11.77 6.86 17.40
C LEU A 185 12.97 6.13 17.99
N GLU A 186 13.12 4.86 17.67
CA GLU A 186 14.30 4.07 18.00
C GLU A 186 15.04 3.68 16.71
N MET A 187 16.37 3.65 16.79
CA MET A 187 17.21 3.09 15.72
C MET A 187 17.67 1.71 16.15
N THR A 188 17.58 0.75 15.24
CA THR A 188 18.00 -0.63 15.48
C THR A 188 18.74 -1.19 14.28
N GLU A 189 19.57 -2.20 14.51
CA GLU A 189 20.20 -2.96 13.44
C GLU A 189 19.14 -3.73 12.67
N GLY A 190 19.32 -3.84 11.35
CA GLY A 190 18.36 -4.56 10.52
C GLY A 190 18.59 -4.28 9.05
N MET A 191 17.88 -5.03 8.23
CA MET A 191 17.90 -4.85 6.77
C MET A 191 16.60 -5.23 6.12
N GLN A 192 16.38 -4.71 4.90
CA GLN A 192 15.28 -5.11 4.04
C GLN A 192 15.82 -5.65 2.71
N TYR A 193 15.15 -6.66 2.18
CA TYR A 193 15.42 -7.16 0.83
C TYR A 193 14.12 -7.35 0.02
N ASP A 194 14.25 -7.27 -1.32
CA ASP A 194 13.13 -7.21 -2.25
C ASP A 194 12.65 -8.60 -2.68
N LYS A 195 12.28 -9.43 -1.72
CA LYS A 195 11.56 -10.69 -1.88
C LYS A 195 10.60 -10.86 -0.73
N GLY A 196 9.35 -11.11 -1.05
CA GLY A 196 8.30 -11.37 -0.08
C GLY A 196 8.00 -12.86 0.09
N TYR A 197 6.85 -13.17 0.69
CA TYR A 197 6.43 -14.55 0.90
C TYR A 197 6.17 -15.28 -0.43
N VAL A 198 6.55 -16.55 -0.49
CA VAL A 198 6.36 -17.38 -1.70
C VAL A 198 4.88 -17.69 -1.96
N SER A 199 4.03 -17.67 -0.94
CA SER A 199 2.61 -17.97 -1.07
C SER A 199 1.74 -17.06 -0.20
N PRO A 200 0.63 -16.50 -0.74
CA PRO A 200 -0.34 -15.72 0.04
C PRO A 200 -0.99 -16.49 1.20
N TYR A 201 -1.00 -17.83 1.15
CA TYR A 201 -1.50 -18.67 2.25
C TYR A 201 -0.63 -18.62 3.51
N MET A 202 0.56 -18.01 3.43
CA MET A 202 1.45 -17.79 4.58
C MET A 202 1.12 -16.51 5.36
N VAL A 203 0.25 -15.65 4.83
CA VAL A 203 -0.14 -14.37 5.44
C VAL A 203 -0.86 -14.58 6.77
N SER A 204 -0.44 -13.85 7.80
CA SER A 204 -1.08 -13.83 9.12
C SER A 204 -2.03 -12.63 9.30
N ASP A 205 -1.67 -11.48 8.77
CA ASP A 205 -2.50 -10.28 8.70
C ASP A 205 -3.08 -10.13 7.29
N ARG A 206 -4.32 -10.56 7.12
CA ARG A 206 -5.00 -10.51 5.82
C ARG A 206 -5.38 -9.10 5.38
N ASP A 207 -5.44 -8.16 6.31
CA ASP A 207 -5.82 -6.79 6.01
C ASP A 207 -4.66 -6.05 5.37
N LYS A 208 -3.45 -6.26 5.87
CA LYS A 208 -2.20 -5.70 5.33
C LYS A 208 -1.51 -6.62 4.32
N MET A 209 -2.01 -7.84 4.13
CA MET A 209 -1.34 -8.88 3.35
C MET A 209 0.12 -9.08 3.78
N GLU A 210 0.34 -9.15 5.10
CA GLU A 210 1.66 -9.24 5.72
C GLU A 210 1.76 -10.39 6.72
N VAL A 211 3.00 -10.79 6.99
CA VAL A 211 3.35 -11.68 8.09
C VAL A 211 4.26 -10.95 9.04
N SER A 212 3.88 -10.87 10.32
CA SER A 212 4.76 -10.41 11.38
C SER A 212 5.12 -11.58 12.29
N MET A 213 6.42 -11.75 12.55
CA MET A 213 6.96 -12.82 13.40
C MET A 213 7.83 -12.19 14.49
N ASP A 214 7.52 -12.47 15.74
CA ASP A 214 8.31 -12.04 16.89
C ASP A 214 9.30 -13.13 17.29
N ASN A 215 10.56 -12.76 17.46
CA ASN A 215 11.66 -13.65 17.83
C ASN A 215 11.76 -14.92 16.96
N PRO A 216 11.70 -14.82 15.62
CA PRO A 216 11.80 -15.96 14.73
C PRO A 216 13.22 -16.52 14.68
N TYR A 217 13.32 -17.81 14.39
CA TYR A 217 14.53 -18.39 13.83
C TYR A 217 14.61 -18.13 12.33
N ILE A 218 15.83 -18.10 11.77
CA ILE A 218 16.07 -17.76 10.38
C ILE A 218 17.04 -18.78 9.79
N LEU A 219 16.59 -19.48 8.74
CA LEU A 219 17.40 -20.38 7.94
C LEU A 219 17.83 -19.66 6.66
N VAL A 220 19.12 -19.72 6.31
CA VAL A 220 19.69 -19.02 5.16
C VAL A 220 20.47 -20.02 4.29
N THR A 221 20.03 -20.20 3.02
CA THR A 221 20.71 -21.07 2.05
C THR A 221 20.55 -20.53 0.62
N ASP A 222 21.53 -20.80 -0.25
CA ASP A 222 21.45 -20.61 -1.71
C ASP A 222 21.03 -21.88 -2.46
N GLN A 223 20.61 -22.91 -1.72
CA GLN A 223 20.16 -24.17 -2.32
C GLN A 223 18.65 -24.12 -2.56
N LYS A 224 18.20 -24.86 -3.58
CA LYS A 224 16.79 -25.19 -3.73
C LYS A 224 16.43 -26.30 -2.74
N ILE A 225 15.35 -26.11 -1.97
CA ILE A 225 14.82 -27.16 -1.09
C ILE A 225 13.88 -28.04 -1.92
N ASN A 226 14.33 -29.27 -2.22
CA ASN A 226 13.61 -30.18 -3.11
C ASN A 226 12.66 -31.08 -2.33
N THR A 227 13.01 -31.48 -1.12
CA THR A 227 12.20 -32.36 -0.27
C THR A 227 12.13 -31.82 1.16
N ILE A 228 11.03 -32.10 1.85
CA ILE A 228 10.88 -31.71 3.25
C ILE A 228 11.90 -32.40 4.17
N GLN A 229 12.38 -33.58 3.79
CA GLN A 229 13.37 -34.38 4.53
C GLN A 229 14.70 -33.64 4.67
N GLU A 230 15.06 -32.77 3.70
CA GLU A 230 16.30 -32.00 3.74
C GLU A 230 16.35 -31.01 4.91
N ILE A 231 15.20 -30.56 5.41
CA ILE A 231 15.11 -29.59 6.50
C ILE A 231 14.34 -30.14 7.72
N LEU A 232 13.89 -31.40 7.65
CA LEU A 232 13.01 -31.99 8.67
C LEU A 232 13.63 -31.96 10.08
N PRO A 233 14.92 -32.27 10.29
CA PRO A 233 15.51 -32.25 11.64
C PRO A 233 15.38 -30.90 12.32
N VAL A 234 15.62 -29.80 11.60
CA VAL A 234 15.50 -28.43 12.11
C VAL A 234 14.03 -28.06 12.33
N LEU A 235 13.14 -28.44 11.38
CA LEU A 235 11.71 -28.17 11.52
C LEU A 235 11.11 -28.79 12.77
N GLU A 236 11.44 -30.04 13.06
CA GLU A 236 10.95 -30.77 14.26
C GLU A 236 11.39 -30.08 15.55
N GLU A 237 12.61 -29.60 15.62
CA GLU A 237 13.12 -28.91 16.80
C GLU A 237 12.46 -27.53 16.98
N VAL A 238 12.31 -26.75 15.91
CA VAL A 238 11.64 -25.44 15.96
C VAL A 238 10.16 -25.60 16.37
N VAL A 239 9.47 -26.62 15.86
CA VAL A 239 8.09 -26.94 16.23
C VAL A 239 7.99 -27.30 17.73
N LYS A 240 8.90 -28.12 18.27
CA LYS A 240 8.90 -28.49 19.69
C LYS A 240 8.98 -27.28 20.62
N ILE A 241 9.73 -26.25 20.24
CA ILE A 241 9.87 -25.03 21.04
C ILE A 241 8.84 -23.94 20.70
N ASN A 242 7.93 -24.22 19.75
CA ASN A 242 6.84 -23.35 19.32
C ASN A 242 7.31 -21.94 18.93
N LYS A 243 8.41 -21.84 18.18
CA LYS A 243 8.96 -20.58 17.66
C LYS A 243 8.62 -20.42 16.18
N PRO A 244 8.46 -19.16 15.69
CA PRO A 244 8.34 -18.90 14.27
C PRO A 244 9.65 -19.20 13.52
N LEU A 245 9.54 -19.59 12.24
CA LEU A 245 10.68 -19.82 11.38
C LEU A 245 10.54 -19.05 10.05
N LEU A 246 11.54 -18.25 9.71
CA LEU A 246 11.75 -17.72 8.37
C LEU A 246 12.69 -18.64 7.60
N LEU A 247 12.26 -19.11 6.45
CA LEU A 247 13.08 -19.86 5.50
C LEU A 247 13.49 -18.94 4.36
N ILE A 248 14.80 -18.81 4.11
CA ILE A 248 15.34 -18.05 2.98
C ILE A 248 16.15 -19.03 2.12
N ALA A 249 15.66 -19.35 0.92
CA ALA A 249 16.29 -20.30 0.02
C ALA A 249 16.22 -19.81 -1.44
N ASP A 250 17.02 -20.38 -2.34
CA ASP A 250 16.98 -20.03 -3.77
C ASP A 250 15.61 -20.35 -4.37
N ASP A 251 15.10 -21.56 -4.11
CA ASP A 251 13.76 -21.97 -4.56
C ASP A 251 13.22 -23.12 -3.68
N TYR A 252 11.94 -23.43 -3.87
CA TYR A 252 11.24 -24.51 -3.16
C TYR A 252 10.50 -25.41 -4.14
N ASP A 253 10.52 -26.71 -3.90
CA ASP A 253 9.64 -27.62 -4.63
C ASP A 253 8.19 -27.48 -4.18
N ASN A 254 7.24 -27.77 -5.07
CA ASN A 254 5.81 -27.64 -4.80
C ASN A 254 5.33 -28.53 -3.64
N GLU A 255 5.93 -29.72 -3.45
CA GLU A 255 5.60 -30.61 -2.36
C GLU A 255 6.02 -30.03 -1.00
N VAL A 256 7.22 -29.44 -0.95
CA VAL A 256 7.72 -28.72 0.25
C VAL A 256 6.77 -27.58 0.60
N MET A 257 6.42 -26.73 -0.38
CA MET A 257 5.53 -25.60 -0.17
C MET A 257 4.15 -26.05 0.30
N SER A 258 3.59 -27.08 -0.30
CA SER A 258 2.28 -27.62 0.11
C SER A 258 2.32 -28.11 1.57
N THR A 259 3.38 -28.79 1.97
CA THR A 259 3.55 -29.29 3.34
C THR A 259 3.66 -28.15 4.35
N LEU A 260 4.46 -27.12 4.07
CA LEU A 260 4.62 -25.94 4.92
C LEU A 260 3.29 -25.17 5.07
N ILE A 261 2.58 -24.93 3.96
CA ILE A 261 1.29 -24.22 3.94
C ILE A 261 0.24 -24.96 4.75
N ILE A 262 0.10 -26.30 4.56
CA ILE A 262 -0.89 -27.09 5.30
C ILE A 262 -0.63 -27.03 6.80
N ASN A 263 0.62 -27.15 7.25
CA ASN A 263 0.98 -27.07 8.66
C ASN A 263 0.72 -25.67 9.24
N LYS A 264 1.02 -24.61 8.49
CA LYS A 264 0.69 -23.25 8.90
C LYS A 264 -0.81 -23.02 9.02
N LEU A 265 -1.60 -23.45 8.04
CA LEU A 265 -3.07 -23.30 8.07
C LEU A 265 -3.72 -24.10 9.22
N ARG A 266 -3.11 -25.22 9.62
CA ARG A 266 -3.54 -26.01 10.80
C ARG A 266 -3.10 -25.38 12.13
N GLY A 267 -2.29 -24.32 12.10
CA GLY A 267 -1.76 -23.68 13.30
C GLY A 267 -0.70 -24.51 14.03
N THR A 268 -0.20 -25.58 13.43
CA THR A 268 0.82 -26.47 14.04
C THR A 268 2.22 -25.90 13.92
N PHE A 269 2.47 -25.02 12.94
CA PHE A 269 3.78 -24.43 12.70
C PHE A 269 3.69 -23.03 12.08
N ASN A 270 4.27 -22.05 12.74
CA ASN A 270 4.35 -20.69 12.21
C ASN A 270 5.61 -20.53 11.35
N VAL A 271 5.48 -20.77 10.06
CA VAL A 271 6.58 -20.71 9.08
C VAL A 271 6.26 -19.74 7.96
N VAL A 272 7.29 -19.04 7.46
CA VAL A 272 7.22 -18.24 6.24
C VAL A 272 8.44 -18.58 5.37
N ALA A 273 8.20 -18.78 4.09
CA ALA A 273 9.22 -19.02 3.08
C ALA A 273 9.35 -17.81 2.16
N THR A 274 10.58 -17.36 1.95
CA THR A 274 10.93 -16.30 1.00
C THR A 274 12.05 -16.79 0.08
N LYS A 275 12.14 -16.22 -1.13
CA LYS A 275 13.26 -16.52 -2.03
C LYS A 275 14.47 -15.65 -1.69
N ALA A 276 15.65 -16.15 -2.04
CA ALA A 276 16.89 -15.41 -1.94
C ALA A 276 16.81 -14.07 -2.73
N PRO A 277 17.32 -12.96 -2.19
CA PRO A 277 17.39 -11.69 -2.91
C PRO A 277 18.46 -11.73 -4.01
N GLY A 278 18.24 -11.03 -5.13
CA GLY A 278 19.19 -10.97 -6.24
C GLY A 278 19.26 -12.25 -7.08
N PHE A 279 20.34 -12.38 -7.85
CA PHE A 279 20.61 -13.55 -8.71
C PHE A 279 22.11 -13.83 -8.74
N GLY A 280 22.49 -15.11 -8.92
CA GLY A 280 23.89 -15.52 -9.06
C GLY A 280 24.77 -15.12 -7.85
N ASP A 281 25.94 -14.55 -8.12
CA ASP A 281 26.89 -14.14 -7.07
C ASP A 281 26.35 -13.01 -6.19
N ASP A 282 25.45 -12.17 -6.70
CA ASP A 282 24.80 -11.13 -5.92
C ASP A 282 23.87 -11.75 -4.86
N ALA A 283 23.10 -12.75 -5.22
CA ALA A 283 22.25 -13.48 -4.28
C ALA A 283 23.08 -14.11 -3.15
N LYS A 284 24.19 -14.78 -3.47
CA LYS A 284 25.10 -15.36 -2.47
C LYS A 284 25.66 -14.33 -1.51
N ASN A 285 26.06 -13.19 -2.05
CA ASN A 285 26.58 -12.09 -1.25
C ASN A 285 25.53 -11.49 -0.30
N GLN A 286 24.30 -11.28 -0.79
CA GLN A 286 23.19 -10.79 0.04
C GLN A 286 22.77 -11.82 1.10
N LEU A 287 22.74 -13.11 0.77
CA LEU A 287 22.49 -14.17 1.75
C LEU A 287 23.58 -14.23 2.83
N ALA A 288 24.83 -14.05 2.45
CA ALA A 288 25.94 -13.97 3.43
C ALA A 288 25.79 -12.74 4.34
N ASP A 289 25.33 -11.60 3.82
CA ASP A 289 25.06 -10.40 4.63
C ASP A 289 23.90 -10.63 5.62
N ILE A 290 22.81 -11.30 5.16
CA ILE A 290 21.69 -11.70 6.01
C ILE A 290 22.18 -12.67 7.12
N ALA A 291 23.00 -13.64 6.76
CA ALA A 291 23.53 -14.60 7.72
C ALA A 291 24.37 -13.92 8.81
N VAL A 292 25.27 -13.00 8.44
CA VAL A 292 26.08 -12.24 9.40
C VAL A 292 25.19 -11.39 10.30
N LEU A 293 24.17 -10.69 9.74
CA LEU A 293 23.27 -9.85 10.50
C LEU A 293 22.43 -10.62 11.51
N THR A 294 22.03 -11.86 11.18
CA THR A 294 21.13 -12.68 12.00
C THR A 294 21.84 -13.69 12.88
N GLY A 295 23.16 -13.85 12.68
CA GLY A 295 23.96 -14.88 13.35
C GLY A 295 23.72 -16.29 12.79
N ALA A 296 23.14 -16.41 11.58
CA ALA A 296 22.95 -17.69 10.92
C ALA A 296 24.26 -18.20 10.29
N ASN A 297 24.37 -19.53 10.17
CA ASN A 297 25.34 -20.13 9.26
C ASN A 297 24.72 -20.18 7.86
N PHE A 298 25.42 -19.56 6.87
CA PHE A 298 25.00 -19.60 5.47
C PHE A 298 25.32 -20.97 4.86
N TYR A 299 24.29 -21.75 4.58
CA TYR A 299 24.42 -23.07 3.95
C TYR A 299 24.58 -22.91 2.43
N ALA A 300 25.84 -22.80 1.99
CA ALA A 300 26.21 -22.55 0.61
C ALA A 300 26.34 -23.84 -0.20
N LYS A 301 25.76 -23.86 -1.39
CA LYS A 301 25.84 -24.96 -2.34
C LYS A 301 27.29 -25.24 -2.77
N ASP A 302 28.06 -24.20 -3.02
CA ASP A 302 29.44 -24.32 -3.49
C ASP A 302 30.38 -24.93 -2.44
N LEU A 303 29.99 -24.89 -1.16
CA LEU A 303 30.72 -25.54 -0.07
C LEU A 303 30.26 -26.97 0.18
N ASN A 304 29.35 -27.50 -0.65
CA ASN A 304 28.74 -28.82 -0.51
C ASN A 304 28.14 -29.08 0.88
N MET A 305 27.60 -28.04 1.53
CA MET A 305 26.93 -28.16 2.82
C MET A 305 25.60 -28.87 2.66
N ASN A 306 25.34 -29.88 3.47
CA ASN A 306 24.11 -30.67 3.41
C ASN A 306 23.07 -30.11 4.36
N LEU A 307 21.91 -29.70 3.86
CA LEU A 307 20.81 -29.15 4.67
C LEU A 307 20.31 -30.15 5.73
N ALA A 308 20.38 -31.44 5.48
CA ALA A 308 19.97 -32.47 6.43
C ALA A 308 20.88 -32.58 7.67
N GLU A 309 22.06 -31.99 7.64
CA GLU A 309 23.01 -31.92 8.75
C GLU A 309 22.88 -30.65 9.58
N MET A 310 21.97 -29.73 9.17
CA MET A 310 21.70 -28.48 9.86
C MET A 310 21.12 -28.73 11.24
N THR A 311 21.58 -27.93 12.19
CA THR A 311 21.15 -27.97 13.59
C THR A 311 20.53 -26.63 14.02
N MET A 312 19.94 -26.54 15.20
CA MET A 312 19.43 -25.29 15.78
C MET A 312 20.53 -24.23 15.94
N ASN A 313 21.79 -24.62 16.10
CA ASN A 313 22.91 -23.68 16.25
C ASN A 313 23.29 -22.99 14.93
N ASP A 314 22.83 -23.53 13.81
CA ASP A 314 23.06 -22.99 12.47
C ASP A 314 22.02 -21.95 12.08
N LEU A 315 20.90 -21.90 12.83
CA LEU A 315 19.84 -20.91 12.60
C LEU A 315 20.24 -19.56 13.20
N GLY A 316 20.00 -18.54 12.42
CA GLY A 316 20.01 -17.17 12.93
C GLY A 316 18.72 -16.83 13.67
N SER A 317 18.66 -15.63 14.21
CA SER A 317 17.45 -15.09 14.81
C SER A 317 17.40 -13.57 14.68
N ALA A 318 16.22 -13.00 14.90
CA ALA A 318 16.00 -11.58 14.98
C ALA A 318 14.90 -11.31 16.02
N LYS A 319 14.78 -10.08 16.48
CA LYS A 319 13.72 -9.67 17.38
C LYS A 319 12.37 -9.66 16.67
N LYS A 320 12.34 -9.20 15.42
CA LYS A 320 11.12 -9.18 14.60
C LYS A 320 11.46 -9.35 13.12
N VAL A 321 10.59 -10.04 12.40
CA VAL A 321 10.62 -10.11 10.94
C VAL A 321 9.23 -9.76 10.40
N VAL A 322 9.20 -8.87 9.40
CA VAL A 322 7.97 -8.51 8.68
C VAL A 322 8.14 -8.90 7.22
N VAL A 323 7.19 -9.68 6.69
CA VAL A 323 7.20 -10.15 5.30
C VAL A 323 5.93 -9.70 4.60
N SER A 324 6.06 -8.86 3.59
CA SER A 324 4.98 -8.46 2.68
C SER A 324 5.02 -9.29 1.39
N LYS A 325 4.19 -8.93 0.43
CA LYS A 325 4.15 -9.58 -0.88
C LYS A 325 5.49 -9.54 -1.62
N ASP A 326 6.20 -8.43 -1.53
CA ASP A 326 7.40 -8.16 -2.34
C ASP A 326 8.67 -7.92 -1.52
N LYS A 327 8.56 -7.77 -0.20
CA LYS A 327 9.68 -7.36 0.67
C LYS A 327 9.71 -8.16 1.96
N THR A 328 10.93 -8.37 2.47
CA THR A 328 11.18 -8.93 3.81
C THR A 328 12.08 -7.98 4.59
N THR A 329 11.63 -7.58 5.79
CA THR A 329 12.36 -6.71 6.72
C THR A 329 12.77 -7.50 7.95
N ILE A 330 14.06 -7.55 8.23
CA ILE A 330 14.65 -8.14 9.44
C ILE A 330 15.01 -7.00 10.39
N ILE A 331 14.50 -7.04 11.60
CA ILE A 331 14.65 -5.99 12.61
C ILE A 331 15.36 -6.57 13.83
N ASP A 332 16.44 -5.92 14.22
CA ASP A 332 17.24 -6.31 15.39
C ASP A 332 17.72 -7.77 15.27
N GLY A 333 18.57 -8.01 14.25
CA GLY A 333 19.21 -9.31 14.03
C GLY A 333 20.17 -9.66 15.15
N ALA A 334 20.21 -10.94 15.53
CA ALA A 334 21.03 -11.42 16.66
C ALA A 334 22.49 -11.73 16.26
N GLY A 335 22.99 -11.21 15.14
CA GLY A 335 24.36 -11.36 14.71
C GLY A 335 25.34 -10.64 15.64
N ASP A 336 26.60 -11.08 15.61
CA ASP A 336 27.67 -10.42 16.34
C ASP A 336 28.03 -9.08 15.69
N SER A 337 27.97 -7.98 16.44
CA SER A 337 28.26 -6.62 15.94
C SER A 337 29.67 -6.48 15.37
N ASP A 338 30.67 -7.20 15.92
CA ASP A 338 32.01 -7.19 15.38
C ASP A 338 32.10 -7.90 14.03
N ALA A 339 31.33 -8.99 13.85
CA ALA A 339 31.20 -9.69 12.57
C ALA A 339 30.50 -8.81 11.52
N VAL A 340 29.46 -8.09 11.90
CA VAL A 340 28.77 -7.11 11.03
C VAL A 340 29.73 -5.96 10.64
N ALA A 341 30.45 -5.38 11.60
CA ALA A 341 31.43 -4.33 11.33
C ALA A 341 32.56 -4.78 10.40
N LYS A 342 33.04 -6.01 10.57
CA LYS A 342 34.03 -6.63 9.67
C LYS A 342 33.46 -6.77 8.26
N ARG A 343 32.22 -7.26 8.13
CA ARG A 343 31.55 -7.41 6.84
C ARG A 343 31.37 -6.07 6.11
N VAL A 344 30.98 -5.04 6.84
CA VAL A 344 30.90 -3.66 6.33
C VAL A 344 32.26 -3.18 5.80
N SER A 345 33.35 -3.46 6.52
CA SER A 345 34.72 -3.09 6.10
C SER A 345 35.16 -3.83 4.83
N GLU A 346 34.80 -5.12 4.69
CA GLU A 346 35.05 -5.92 3.49
C GLU A 346 34.33 -5.35 2.25
N ILE A 347 33.05 -4.95 2.41
CA ILE A 347 32.28 -4.33 1.32
C ILE A 347 32.88 -2.99 0.93
N LYS A 348 33.28 -2.12 1.88
CA LYS A 348 33.94 -0.84 1.61
C LYS A 348 35.24 -1.03 0.82
N ALA A 349 36.09 -1.96 1.22
CA ALA A 349 37.32 -2.29 0.50
C ALA A 349 37.03 -2.81 -0.93
N THR A 350 35.94 -3.55 -1.12
CA THR A 350 35.52 -4.03 -2.44
C THR A 350 35.03 -2.87 -3.33
N ILE A 351 34.31 -1.88 -2.77
CA ILE A 351 33.88 -0.67 -3.50
C ILE A 351 35.10 0.13 -4.01
N GLU A 352 36.12 0.31 -3.17
CA GLU A 352 37.35 1.02 -3.54
C GLU A 352 38.08 0.35 -4.71
N ASN A 353 38.05 -0.97 -4.79
CA ASN A 353 38.70 -1.77 -5.83
C ASN A 353 37.83 -2.03 -7.07
N ALA A 354 36.54 -1.68 -7.02
CA ALA A 354 35.62 -1.90 -8.13
C ALA A 354 35.93 -0.97 -9.31
N LYS A 355 36.01 -1.53 -10.53
CA LYS A 355 36.38 -0.81 -11.75
C LYS A 355 35.16 -0.24 -12.49
N SER A 356 33.98 -0.82 -12.29
CA SER A 356 32.74 -0.44 -12.94
C SER A 356 31.89 0.46 -12.03
N ASP A 357 31.36 1.55 -12.57
CA ASP A 357 30.43 2.40 -11.82
C ASP A 357 29.13 1.65 -11.46
N TYR A 358 28.72 0.71 -12.28
CA TYR A 358 27.60 -0.18 -11.96
C TYR A 358 27.89 -1.05 -10.74
N ASP A 359 29.07 -1.67 -10.67
CA ASP A 359 29.44 -2.49 -9.52
C ASP A 359 29.58 -1.64 -8.26
N LYS A 360 30.16 -0.43 -8.36
CA LYS A 360 30.24 0.52 -7.24
C LYS A 360 28.85 0.87 -6.71
N LYS A 361 27.92 1.16 -7.59
CA LYS A 361 26.54 1.50 -7.20
C LYS A 361 25.87 0.32 -6.48
N ARG A 362 25.94 -0.89 -7.04
CA ARG A 362 25.37 -2.10 -6.45
C ARG A 362 25.98 -2.43 -5.08
N LEU A 363 27.30 -2.31 -4.94
CA LEU A 363 28.00 -2.50 -3.66
C LEU A 363 27.63 -1.42 -2.65
N ALA A 364 27.45 -0.16 -3.08
CA ALA A 364 27.02 0.93 -2.21
C ALA A 364 25.59 0.71 -1.70
N GLU A 365 24.67 0.25 -2.55
CA GLU A 365 23.28 -0.13 -2.15
C GLU A 365 23.33 -1.26 -1.11
N ARG A 366 24.14 -2.29 -1.33
CA ARG A 366 24.31 -3.40 -0.39
C ARG A 366 24.92 -2.93 0.94
N LEU A 367 25.92 -2.04 0.90
CA LEU A 367 26.49 -1.41 2.08
C LEU A 367 25.43 -0.63 2.86
N GLY A 368 24.62 0.17 2.16
CA GLY A 368 23.52 0.93 2.77
C GLY A 368 22.53 0.03 3.50
N LYS A 369 22.16 -1.11 2.92
CA LYS A 369 21.25 -2.10 3.57
C LYS A 369 21.81 -2.63 4.89
N LEU A 370 23.13 -2.75 5.05
CA LEU A 370 23.77 -3.22 6.29
C LEU A 370 24.04 -2.10 7.30
N THR A 371 24.29 -0.86 6.84
CA THR A 371 24.77 0.23 7.71
C THR A 371 23.69 1.19 8.17
N ASN A 372 22.63 1.38 7.35
CA ASN A 372 21.59 2.36 7.66
C ASN A 372 20.65 1.89 8.78
N GLY A 373 20.63 0.60 9.07
CA GLY A 373 19.74 0.04 10.06
C GLY A 373 18.25 0.18 9.70
N VAL A 374 17.41 0.03 10.69
CA VAL A 374 15.96 0.20 10.63
C VAL A 374 15.51 1.25 11.64
N ALA A 375 14.81 2.27 11.19
CA ALA A 375 14.12 3.19 12.09
C ALA A 375 12.80 2.54 12.54
N LEU A 376 12.58 2.45 13.85
CA LEU A 376 11.40 1.87 14.44
C LEU A 376 10.59 2.96 15.13
N ILE A 377 9.44 3.32 14.56
CA ILE A 377 8.50 4.25 15.18
C ILE A 377 7.59 3.43 16.10
N LYS A 378 7.82 3.51 17.40
CA LYS A 378 7.01 2.85 18.42
C LYS A 378 5.85 3.76 18.81
N VAL A 379 4.64 3.38 18.41
CA VAL A 379 3.43 4.18 18.61
C VAL A 379 2.88 3.95 19.99
N GLY A 380 2.73 5.02 20.78
CA GLY A 380 2.11 5.01 22.09
C GLY A 380 0.74 5.70 22.08
N ALA A 381 -0.19 5.16 22.88
CA ALA A 381 -1.52 5.73 23.06
C ALA A 381 -2.15 5.27 24.39
N THR A 382 -3.24 5.93 24.79
CA THR A 382 -3.92 5.64 26.06
C THR A 382 -4.87 4.43 25.94
N THR A 383 -5.47 4.24 24.77
CA THR A 383 -6.42 3.16 24.48
C THR A 383 -6.02 2.38 23.24
N GLU A 384 -6.46 1.13 23.15
CA GLU A 384 -6.21 0.27 21.99
C GLU A 384 -6.81 0.86 20.70
N THR A 385 -7.97 1.50 20.77
CA THR A 385 -8.62 2.15 19.62
C THR A 385 -7.79 3.34 19.12
N GLU A 386 -7.30 4.19 20.04
CA GLU A 386 -6.42 5.30 19.71
C GLU A 386 -5.08 4.82 19.15
N LEU A 387 -4.53 3.74 19.70
CA LEU A 387 -3.28 3.13 19.24
C LEU A 387 -3.37 2.69 17.77
N LYS A 388 -4.43 1.96 17.43
CA LYS A 388 -4.68 1.49 16.07
C LYS A 388 -4.86 2.65 15.09
N GLU A 389 -5.66 3.65 15.46
CA GLU A 389 -5.89 4.84 14.63
C GLU A 389 -4.58 5.63 14.41
N LYS A 390 -3.82 5.89 15.47
CA LYS A 390 -2.56 6.62 15.39
C LYS A 390 -1.51 5.86 14.56
N LYS A 391 -1.48 4.53 14.66
CA LYS A 391 -0.60 3.68 13.87
C LYS A 391 -0.91 3.75 12.38
N LEU A 392 -2.18 3.59 11.98
CA LEU A 392 -2.61 3.71 10.58
C LEU A 392 -2.24 5.09 10.03
N ARG A 393 -2.50 6.15 10.77
CA ARG A 393 -2.17 7.53 10.38
C ARG A 393 -0.67 7.76 10.18
N ILE A 394 0.18 7.15 11.00
CA ILE A 394 1.64 7.21 10.85
C ILE A 394 2.08 6.42 9.60
N GLU A 395 1.50 5.24 9.37
CA GLU A 395 1.78 4.41 8.19
C GLU A 395 1.42 5.16 6.89
N ASP A 396 0.26 5.79 6.84
CA ASP A 396 -0.19 6.61 5.70
C ASP A 396 0.75 7.80 5.45
N ALA A 397 1.12 8.52 6.53
CA ALA A 397 2.03 9.65 6.41
C ALA A 397 3.44 9.23 5.95
N LEU A 398 3.92 8.08 6.38
CA LEU A 398 5.19 7.51 5.93
C LEU A 398 5.15 7.14 4.44
N ASN A 399 4.07 6.51 4.00
CA ASN A 399 3.89 6.13 2.60
C ASN A 399 3.76 7.36 1.70
N ALA A 400 2.96 8.36 2.09
CA ALA A 400 2.84 9.64 1.40
C ALA A 400 4.20 10.34 1.27
N THR A 401 5.01 10.33 2.35
CA THR A 401 6.34 10.93 2.34
C THR A 401 7.29 10.21 1.37
N LYS A 402 7.30 8.88 1.36
CA LYS A 402 8.08 8.08 0.41
C LYS A 402 7.64 8.37 -1.04
N ALA A 403 6.34 8.40 -1.30
CA ALA A 403 5.78 8.72 -2.60
C ALA A 403 6.20 10.13 -3.09
N ALA A 404 6.29 11.09 -2.17
CA ALA A 404 6.76 12.44 -2.48
C ALA A 404 8.26 12.51 -2.80
N VAL A 405 9.08 11.73 -2.11
CA VAL A 405 10.51 11.63 -2.42
C VAL A 405 10.74 11.02 -3.80
N GLU A 406 9.89 10.05 -4.21
CA GLU A 406 10.01 9.38 -5.50
C GLU A 406 9.62 10.29 -6.70
N GLU A 407 8.48 10.96 -6.67
CA GLU A 407 7.92 11.71 -7.81
C GLU A 407 7.76 13.22 -7.53
N GLY A 408 8.19 13.71 -6.38
CA GLY A 408 8.02 15.09 -5.98
C GLY A 408 6.62 15.39 -5.44
N VAL A 409 6.33 16.69 -5.30
CA VAL A 409 5.08 17.21 -4.75
C VAL A 409 4.41 18.19 -5.68
N VAL A 410 3.10 18.26 -5.59
CA VAL A 410 2.24 19.26 -6.23
C VAL A 410 1.47 20.06 -5.18
N THR A 411 0.79 21.11 -5.58
CA THR A 411 -0.10 21.85 -4.66
C THR A 411 -1.22 20.95 -4.16
N GLY A 412 -1.45 20.93 -2.85
CA GLY A 412 -2.44 20.08 -2.20
C GLY A 412 -3.87 20.61 -2.26
N GLY A 413 -4.75 19.99 -1.47
CA GLY A 413 -6.15 20.42 -1.35
C GLY A 413 -6.98 20.29 -2.63
N GLY A 414 -6.59 19.43 -3.56
CA GLY A 414 -7.24 19.25 -4.86
C GLY A 414 -6.87 20.29 -5.91
N LEU A 415 -6.03 21.29 -5.55
CA LEU A 415 -5.63 22.36 -6.47
C LEU A 415 -4.84 21.84 -7.67
N ALA A 416 -3.93 20.87 -7.49
CA ALA A 416 -3.12 20.33 -8.59
C ALA A 416 -3.97 19.78 -9.75
N LEU A 417 -5.10 19.13 -9.44
CA LEU A 417 -6.03 18.64 -10.45
C LEU A 417 -6.73 19.78 -11.21
N VAL A 418 -7.07 20.87 -10.51
CA VAL A 418 -7.64 22.08 -11.15
C VAL A 418 -6.61 22.79 -12.01
N GLN A 419 -5.35 22.84 -11.61
CA GLN A 419 -4.25 23.38 -12.43
C GLN A 419 -4.03 22.53 -13.68
N ALA A 420 -3.93 21.21 -13.53
CA ALA A 420 -3.83 20.29 -14.66
C ALA A 420 -5.03 20.45 -15.63
N TYR A 421 -6.26 20.61 -15.11
CA TYR A 421 -7.42 20.94 -15.94
C TYR A 421 -7.21 22.22 -16.76
N LYS A 422 -6.71 23.31 -16.15
CA LYS A 422 -6.43 24.58 -16.85
C LYS A 422 -5.41 24.39 -17.97
N ASP A 423 -4.36 23.58 -17.73
CA ASP A 423 -3.26 23.35 -18.67
C ASP A 423 -3.71 22.56 -19.90
N VAL A 424 -4.56 21.53 -19.70
CA VAL A 424 -4.87 20.59 -20.78
C VAL A 424 -6.18 20.87 -21.52
N ARG A 425 -7.17 21.56 -20.92
CA ARG A 425 -8.52 21.71 -21.47
C ARG A 425 -8.59 22.36 -22.87
N ALA A 426 -7.64 23.22 -23.19
CA ALA A 426 -7.62 23.92 -24.47
C ALA A 426 -7.08 23.06 -25.63
N THR A 427 -6.15 22.16 -25.31
CA THR A 427 -5.40 21.33 -26.27
C THR A 427 -5.92 19.91 -26.37
N LEU A 428 -6.51 19.38 -25.32
CA LEU A 428 -7.01 18.01 -25.25
C LEU A 428 -8.38 17.89 -25.93
N LYS A 429 -8.36 17.60 -27.24
CA LYS A 429 -9.55 17.50 -28.09
C LYS A 429 -9.52 16.24 -28.96
N SER A 430 -10.70 15.82 -29.42
CA SER A 430 -10.88 14.75 -30.38
C SER A 430 -11.97 15.12 -31.39
N ASP A 431 -11.77 14.79 -32.65
CA ASP A 431 -12.80 14.93 -33.70
C ASP A 431 -13.88 13.86 -33.60
N VAL A 432 -13.62 12.77 -32.90
CA VAL A 432 -14.60 11.71 -32.62
C VAL A 432 -15.44 12.12 -31.42
N VAL A 433 -16.73 12.32 -31.65
CA VAL A 433 -17.68 12.86 -30.64
C VAL A 433 -17.68 12.08 -29.34
N ASP A 434 -17.71 10.74 -29.40
CA ASP A 434 -17.78 9.92 -28.20
C ASP A 434 -16.43 9.80 -27.47
N VAL A 435 -15.29 9.89 -28.18
CA VAL A 435 -13.98 10.05 -27.56
C VAL A 435 -13.91 11.41 -26.82
N GLN A 436 -14.42 12.48 -27.44
CA GLN A 436 -14.49 13.79 -26.77
C GLN A 436 -15.40 13.77 -25.54
N ARG A 437 -16.51 13.03 -25.56
CA ARG A 437 -17.36 12.83 -24.37
C ARG A 437 -16.58 12.14 -23.23
N GLY A 438 -15.81 11.11 -23.57
CA GLY A 438 -14.92 10.44 -22.60
C GLY A 438 -13.87 11.38 -22.00
N ILE A 439 -13.25 12.22 -22.83
CA ILE A 439 -12.32 13.27 -22.35
C ILE A 439 -13.00 14.20 -21.37
N ASN A 440 -14.21 14.67 -21.70
CA ASN A 440 -14.95 15.59 -20.85
C ASN A 440 -15.34 14.95 -19.50
N VAL A 441 -15.65 13.65 -19.47
CA VAL A 441 -15.91 12.91 -18.21
C VAL A 441 -14.74 13.04 -17.24
N VAL A 442 -13.52 12.87 -17.70
CA VAL A 442 -12.33 13.03 -16.86
C VAL A 442 -12.15 14.49 -16.44
N LEU A 443 -12.19 15.42 -17.40
CA LEU A 443 -12.01 16.85 -17.11
C LEU A 443 -13.03 17.38 -16.09
N ASP A 444 -14.29 16.93 -16.17
CA ASP A 444 -15.33 17.31 -15.22
C ASP A 444 -15.12 16.69 -13.85
N ALA A 445 -14.49 15.53 -13.75
CA ALA A 445 -14.18 14.87 -12.48
C ALA A 445 -13.05 15.56 -11.71
N LEU A 446 -12.11 16.24 -12.39
CA LEU A 446 -10.93 16.85 -11.74
C LEU A 446 -11.29 17.93 -10.70
N LYS A 447 -12.47 18.53 -10.78
CA LYS A 447 -12.94 19.51 -9.79
C LYS A 447 -13.48 18.88 -8.49
N MET A 448 -13.85 17.60 -8.52
CA MET A 448 -14.57 16.99 -7.40
C MET A 448 -13.79 16.93 -6.09
N PRO A 449 -12.46 16.66 -6.07
CA PRO A 449 -11.72 16.65 -4.82
C PRO A 449 -11.71 18.01 -4.10
N ILE A 450 -11.44 19.11 -4.80
CA ILE A 450 -11.45 20.46 -4.16
C ILE A 450 -12.85 20.83 -3.67
N MET A 451 -13.89 20.50 -4.44
CA MET A 451 -15.27 20.74 -4.04
C MET A 451 -15.63 19.96 -2.77
N GLN A 452 -15.29 18.67 -2.72
CA GLN A 452 -15.58 17.83 -1.56
C GLN A 452 -14.83 18.28 -0.31
N ILE A 453 -13.56 18.70 -0.45
CA ILE A 453 -12.77 19.29 0.66
C ILE A 453 -13.45 20.56 1.21
N ALA A 454 -13.95 21.42 0.32
CA ALA A 454 -14.65 22.63 0.70
C ALA A 454 -15.98 22.32 1.42
N GLU A 455 -16.77 21.38 0.87
CA GLU A 455 -18.05 20.93 1.46
C GLU A 455 -17.85 20.32 2.85
N ASN A 456 -16.85 19.46 3.03
CA ASN A 456 -16.52 18.88 4.34
C ASN A 456 -16.07 19.95 5.34
N ALA A 457 -15.54 21.07 4.86
CA ALA A 457 -15.17 22.22 5.67
C ALA A 457 -16.33 23.20 5.95
N GLY A 458 -17.52 22.97 5.37
CA GLY A 458 -18.72 23.78 5.55
C GLY A 458 -18.83 24.96 4.58
N PHE A 459 -18.14 24.92 3.45
CA PHE A 459 -18.19 25.93 2.38
C PHE A 459 -18.89 25.36 1.14
N ASP A 460 -19.38 26.26 0.25
CA ASP A 460 -19.95 25.84 -1.04
C ASP A 460 -18.82 25.40 -2.00
N GLY A 461 -18.80 24.12 -2.35
CA GLY A 461 -17.77 23.54 -3.21
C GLY A 461 -17.74 24.17 -4.62
N ASN A 462 -18.91 24.52 -5.19
CA ASN A 462 -18.98 25.18 -6.48
C ASN A 462 -18.38 26.59 -6.43
N GLU A 463 -18.71 27.37 -5.40
CA GLU A 463 -18.18 28.72 -5.21
C GLU A 463 -16.64 28.68 -5.11
N ILE A 464 -16.10 27.78 -4.28
CA ILE A 464 -14.64 27.60 -4.13
C ILE A 464 -13.99 27.19 -5.45
N TYR A 465 -14.59 26.27 -6.21
CA TYR A 465 -14.06 25.86 -7.50
C TYR A 465 -14.04 27.03 -8.52
N GLU A 466 -15.13 27.81 -8.63
CA GLU A 466 -15.19 28.95 -9.56
C GLU A 466 -14.16 30.04 -9.19
N GLN A 467 -13.97 30.31 -7.91
CA GLN A 467 -12.91 31.22 -7.44
C GLN A 467 -11.51 30.65 -7.77
N GLN A 468 -11.31 29.33 -7.64
CA GLN A 468 -10.04 28.68 -7.96
C GLN A 468 -9.69 28.78 -9.45
N LEU A 469 -10.69 28.77 -10.34
CA LEU A 469 -10.44 28.91 -11.79
C LEU A 469 -9.78 30.28 -12.14
N THR A 470 -10.06 31.31 -11.34
CA THR A 470 -9.55 32.68 -11.55
C THR A 470 -8.38 33.04 -10.63
N ALA A 471 -8.08 32.18 -9.64
CA ALA A 471 -7.00 32.42 -8.70
C ALA A 471 -5.62 32.41 -9.39
N LYS A 472 -4.65 33.10 -8.77
CA LYS A 472 -3.24 33.11 -9.19
C LYS A 472 -2.67 31.70 -9.12
N GLU A 473 -1.63 31.47 -9.88
CA GLU A 473 -0.88 30.22 -9.83
C GLU A 473 -0.42 29.92 -8.39
N ASN A 474 -0.52 28.66 -7.99
CA ASN A 474 -0.18 28.14 -6.66
C ASN A 474 -0.96 28.75 -5.47
N HIS A 475 -1.92 29.65 -5.71
CA HIS A 475 -2.85 30.15 -4.68
C HIS A 475 -4.10 29.30 -4.66
N GLY A 476 -4.43 28.77 -3.47
CA GLY A 476 -5.56 27.89 -3.27
C GLY A 476 -6.28 28.15 -1.94
N PHE A 477 -7.41 27.50 -1.80
CA PHE A 477 -8.25 27.58 -0.63
C PHE A 477 -7.73 26.67 0.49
N ASN A 478 -7.36 27.25 1.63
CA ASN A 478 -7.04 26.51 2.83
C ASN A 478 -8.33 26.16 3.60
N ALA A 479 -8.83 24.96 3.41
CA ALA A 479 -10.07 24.50 4.03
C ALA A 479 -10.01 24.45 5.58
N LYS A 480 -8.81 24.44 6.19
CA LYS A 480 -8.63 24.46 7.64
C LYS A 480 -8.96 25.83 8.22
N THR A 481 -8.49 26.92 7.58
CA THR A 481 -8.65 28.29 8.06
C THR A 481 -9.75 29.07 7.34
N GLY A 482 -10.15 28.67 6.13
CA GLY A 482 -11.08 29.40 5.28
C GLY A 482 -10.43 30.53 4.46
N GLU A 483 -9.10 30.57 4.38
CA GLU A 483 -8.34 31.62 3.73
C GLU A 483 -7.74 31.20 2.39
N TRP A 484 -7.48 32.16 1.50
CA TRP A 484 -6.75 31.95 0.25
C TRP A 484 -5.27 32.20 0.49
N VAL A 485 -4.44 31.17 0.26
CA VAL A 485 -3.00 31.17 0.57
C VAL A 485 -2.17 30.67 -0.60
N ASP A 486 -0.87 31.01 -0.60
CA ASP A 486 0.12 30.32 -1.42
C ASP A 486 0.33 28.91 -0.83
N MET A 487 -0.07 27.88 -1.57
CA MET A 487 -0.14 26.50 -1.07
C MET A 487 1.24 25.95 -0.73
N TYR A 488 2.28 26.24 -1.51
CA TYR A 488 3.64 25.80 -1.20
C TYR A 488 4.18 26.49 0.07
N LYS A 489 3.97 27.80 0.23
CA LYS A 489 4.41 28.52 1.43
C LYS A 489 3.64 28.11 2.68
N ALA A 490 2.38 27.76 2.51
CA ALA A 490 1.54 27.26 3.59
C ALA A 490 1.80 25.78 3.94
N GLY A 491 2.71 25.10 3.17
CA GLY A 491 2.99 23.69 3.33
C GLY A 491 1.86 22.75 2.90
N ILE A 492 0.82 23.27 2.21
CA ILE A 492 -0.31 22.46 1.72
C ILE A 492 0.06 21.85 0.38
N ILE A 493 0.66 20.69 0.42
CA ILE A 493 1.23 19.96 -0.71
C ILE A 493 0.83 18.49 -0.67
N ASP A 494 0.62 17.90 -1.85
CA ASP A 494 0.31 16.48 -2.01
C ASP A 494 1.43 15.77 -2.78
N PRO A 495 1.75 14.51 -2.48
CA PRO A 495 2.68 13.73 -3.29
C PRO A 495 2.12 13.55 -4.71
N THR A 496 2.95 13.85 -5.72
CA THR A 496 2.56 13.73 -7.14
C THR A 496 2.12 12.30 -7.48
N LYS A 497 2.85 11.30 -6.99
CA LYS A 497 2.55 9.88 -7.18
C LYS A 497 1.16 9.52 -6.67
N VAL A 498 0.77 10.04 -5.50
CA VAL A 498 -0.55 9.81 -4.89
C VAL A 498 -1.67 10.36 -5.78
N THR A 499 -1.59 11.65 -6.14
CA THR A 499 -2.61 12.31 -6.96
C THR A 499 -2.73 11.66 -8.35
N ARG A 500 -1.59 11.33 -8.96
CA ARG A 500 -1.51 10.69 -10.27
C ARG A 500 -2.07 9.27 -10.26
N SER A 501 -1.71 8.45 -9.27
CA SER A 501 -2.19 7.08 -9.14
C SER A 501 -3.70 7.04 -8.89
N ALA A 502 -4.22 7.93 -8.03
CA ALA A 502 -5.65 8.06 -7.78
C ALA A 502 -6.44 8.35 -9.07
N LEU A 503 -5.94 9.26 -9.91
CA LEU A 503 -6.56 9.59 -11.20
C LEU A 503 -6.53 8.41 -12.17
N LEU A 504 -5.39 7.76 -12.34
CA LEU A 504 -5.23 6.66 -13.31
C LEU A 504 -6.05 5.43 -12.92
N ASN A 505 -6.09 5.07 -11.64
CA ASN A 505 -6.90 3.95 -11.14
C ASN A 505 -8.40 4.25 -11.26
N ALA A 506 -8.83 5.48 -10.94
CA ALA A 506 -10.20 5.92 -11.13
C ALA A 506 -10.63 5.85 -12.60
N ALA A 507 -9.79 6.31 -13.52
CA ALA A 507 -10.05 6.26 -14.96
C ALA A 507 -10.13 4.83 -15.49
N SER A 508 -9.23 3.95 -15.05
CA SER A 508 -9.21 2.53 -15.43
C SER A 508 -10.52 1.83 -15.05
N ILE A 509 -10.90 1.92 -13.78
CA ILE A 509 -12.14 1.29 -13.28
C ILE A 509 -13.37 1.90 -13.92
N SER A 510 -13.42 3.24 -14.06
CA SER A 510 -14.56 3.91 -14.67
C SER A 510 -14.72 3.56 -16.15
N GLY A 511 -13.62 3.45 -16.90
CA GLY A 511 -13.61 3.03 -18.30
C GLY A 511 -14.16 1.61 -18.48
N LEU A 512 -13.80 0.67 -17.59
CA LEU A 512 -14.34 -0.68 -17.57
C LEU A 512 -15.81 -0.69 -17.19
N PHE A 513 -16.20 0.06 -16.17
CA PHE A 513 -17.57 0.12 -15.67
C PHE A 513 -18.56 0.58 -16.75
N ILE A 514 -18.28 1.69 -17.44
CA ILE A 514 -19.20 2.23 -18.45
C ILE A 514 -19.39 1.33 -19.68
N THR A 515 -18.47 0.39 -19.93
CA THR A 515 -18.58 -0.62 -21.01
C THR A 515 -19.37 -1.85 -20.61
N THR A 516 -19.81 -1.95 -19.33
CA THR A 516 -20.55 -3.10 -18.83
C THR A 516 -21.97 -3.11 -19.35
N GLU A 517 -22.40 -4.25 -19.94
CA GLU A 517 -23.75 -4.45 -20.47
C GLU A 517 -24.54 -5.48 -19.68
N ALA A 518 -23.88 -6.42 -19.02
CA ALA A 518 -24.52 -7.45 -18.22
C ALA A 518 -23.78 -7.70 -16.90
N ALA A 519 -24.54 -7.98 -15.86
CA ALA A 519 -24.03 -8.39 -14.56
C ALA A 519 -24.59 -9.76 -14.18
N ILE A 520 -23.74 -10.63 -13.62
CA ILE A 520 -24.09 -12.03 -13.31
C ILE A 520 -23.78 -12.30 -11.84
N ALA A 521 -24.83 -12.50 -11.03
CA ALA A 521 -24.73 -12.82 -9.60
C ALA A 521 -25.10 -14.28 -9.30
N LYS A 522 -24.57 -14.84 -8.22
CA LYS A 522 -25.03 -16.14 -7.68
C LYS A 522 -26.38 -15.93 -7.00
N LEU A 523 -27.36 -16.79 -7.26
CA LEU A 523 -28.59 -16.80 -6.47
C LEU A 523 -28.28 -17.22 -5.02
N PRO A 524 -28.97 -16.63 -4.01
CA PRO A 524 -28.87 -17.12 -2.64
C PRO A 524 -29.24 -18.61 -2.60
N GLU A 525 -28.51 -19.37 -1.81
CA GLU A 525 -28.91 -20.74 -1.51
C GLU A 525 -30.24 -20.68 -0.74
N LYS A 526 -31.27 -21.41 -1.24
CA LYS A 526 -32.50 -21.55 -0.46
C LYS A 526 -32.14 -22.33 0.78
N ASP A 527 -32.38 -21.76 1.96
CA ASP A 527 -32.31 -22.51 3.21
C ASP A 527 -33.15 -23.76 3.06
N VAL A 528 -32.51 -24.92 2.97
CA VAL A 528 -33.20 -26.20 3.03
C VAL A 528 -33.60 -26.35 4.49
N PRO A 529 -34.90 -26.41 4.83
CA PRO A 529 -35.30 -26.63 6.22
C PRO A 529 -34.64 -27.91 6.73
N VAL A 530 -33.82 -27.78 7.77
CA VAL A 530 -33.26 -28.94 8.46
C VAL A 530 -34.44 -29.75 9.00
N PRO A 531 -34.65 -31.03 8.59
CA PRO A 531 -35.69 -31.85 9.15
C PRO A 531 -35.55 -31.90 10.66
N PRO A 532 -36.63 -31.81 11.47
CA PRO A 532 -36.54 -31.92 12.89
C PRO A 532 -35.87 -33.25 13.23
N ALA A 533 -34.85 -33.21 14.09
CA ALA A 533 -34.18 -34.41 14.60
C ALA A 533 -35.25 -35.36 15.13
N MET A 534 -35.39 -36.55 14.52
CA MET A 534 -36.22 -37.61 15.06
C MET A 534 -35.69 -37.95 16.46
N GLY A 535 -36.49 -37.64 17.47
CA GLY A 535 -36.23 -38.05 18.83
C GLY A 535 -36.06 -39.56 18.88
N GLN A 536 -34.95 -40.00 19.37
CA GLN A 536 -34.73 -41.37 19.78
C GLN A 536 -35.59 -41.59 21.03
N TYR A 537 -36.59 -42.49 20.90
CA TYR A 537 -37.23 -43.09 22.03
C TYR A 537 -36.39 -44.23 22.57
#